data_9a7969b0bca76adef0dc50220661ef15
#
_entry.id   9a7969b0bca76adef0dc50220661ef15
#
_cell.length_a   1.000
_cell.length_b   1.000
_cell.length_c   1.000
_cell.angle_alpha   90.00
_cell.angle_beta   90.00
_cell.angle_gamma   90.00
#
_symmetry.space_group_name_H-M   'P 1'
#
loop_
_entity.id
_entity.type
_entity.pdbx_description
1 polymer ?
#
loop_
_entity_poly.entity_id
_entity_poly.type
_entity_poly.pdbx_seq_one_letter_code
_entity_poly.pdbx_strand_id
1 'polypeptide(L)'
;MLNVETGKIDQWSVDTRDKLPGNGDMVREFRLQTPWTYNVSLGYTIGTSLALGAEYEYQDYSTMKFRGPTGSSSEFTFENSTRPMMKGVNTLRLGLEYKVIPQFALRAGYNYTSAIFHGDAFKDLPYYSIQTDTDWANTKALSNYTLGIGYRGSVFYADLAYNCLLYTSPSPRDVEES
;
A
#
# COMPACT_ATOMS: atom_id res chain seq x y z
N MET A 1 -28.75 -25.70 -2.78
CA MET A 1 -29.69 -25.92 -1.65
C MET A 1 -30.17 -27.36 -1.64
N LEU A 2 -30.35 -27.99 -0.49
CA LEU A 2 -30.95 -29.29 -0.39
C LEU A 2 -32.47 -29.13 -0.61
N ASN A 3 -33.00 -29.77 -1.62
CA ASN A 3 -34.45 -29.82 -1.81
C ASN A 3 -35.03 -30.80 -0.81
N VAL A 4 -35.81 -30.28 0.15
CA VAL A 4 -36.35 -31.08 1.26
C VAL A 4 -37.43 -32.07 0.82
N GLU A 5 -38.12 -31.84 -0.31
CA GLU A 5 -39.14 -32.73 -0.85
C GLU A 5 -38.56 -33.92 -1.63
N THR A 6 -37.46 -33.71 -2.32
CA THR A 6 -36.85 -34.72 -3.20
C THR A 6 -35.59 -35.34 -2.63
N GLY A 7 -34.99 -34.77 -1.57
CA GLY A 7 -33.74 -35.20 -0.98
C GLY A 7 -32.53 -35.01 -1.91
N LYS A 8 -32.69 -34.29 -3.01
CA LYS A 8 -31.64 -34.04 -4.00
C LYS A 8 -31.04 -32.66 -3.78
N ILE A 9 -29.76 -32.51 -4.09
CA ILE A 9 -29.08 -31.23 -4.12
C ILE A 9 -29.41 -30.57 -5.46
N ASP A 10 -30.20 -29.51 -5.42
CA ASP A 10 -30.43 -28.66 -6.58
C ASP A 10 -29.19 -27.80 -6.83
N GLN A 11 -28.49 -28.08 -7.88
CA GLN A 11 -27.43 -27.22 -8.37
C GLN A 11 -28.05 -26.02 -9.09
N TRP A 12 -27.90 -24.84 -8.47
CA TRP A 12 -28.20 -23.59 -9.13
C TRP A 12 -26.93 -23.10 -9.85
N SER A 13 -26.94 -23.15 -11.15
CA SER A 13 -25.99 -22.37 -11.94
C SER A 13 -26.71 -21.12 -12.42
N VAL A 14 -26.29 -19.97 -11.95
CA VAL A 14 -26.71 -18.67 -12.49
C VAL A 14 -25.59 -18.19 -13.39
N ASP A 15 -25.82 -18.12 -14.69
CA ASP A 15 -24.91 -17.40 -15.56
C ASP A 15 -25.14 -15.89 -15.31
N THR A 16 -24.19 -15.28 -14.63
CA THR A 16 -24.23 -13.86 -14.31
C THR A 16 -24.22 -12.98 -15.56
N ARG A 17 -23.78 -13.51 -16.70
CA ARG A 17 -23.79 -12.81 -17.97
C ARG A 17 -25.20 -12.48 -18.45
N ASP A 18 -26.16 -13.39 -18.25
CA ASP A 18 -27.54 -13.21 -18.67
C ASP A 18 -28.32 -12.22 -17.80
N LYS A 19 -27.79 -11.84 -16.65
CA LYS A 19 -28.45 -10.98 -15.66
C LYS A 19 -27.92 -9.53 -15.66
N LEU A 20 -26.84 -9.26 -16.41
CA LEU A 20 -26.24 -7.94 -16.48
C LEU A 20 -26.77 -7.17 -17.70
N PRO A 21 -27.14 -5.88 -17.54
CA PRO A 21 -27.48 -5.04 -18.67
C PRO A 21 -26.26 -4.87 -19.59
N GLY A 22 -26.42 -5.02 -20.87
CA GLY A 22 -25.35 -4.84 -21.86
C GLY A 22 -24.64 -6.11 -22.31
N ASN A 23 -25.39 -7.19 -22.48
CA ASN A 23 -24.91 -8.46 -23.08
C ASN A 23 -23.86 -9.23 -22.25
N GLY A 24 -23.84 -9.02 -20.95
CA GLY A 24 -23.04 -9.83 -20.01
C GLY A 24 -21.57 -9.52 -19.96
N ASP A 25 -21.09 -8.48 -20.63
CA ASP A 25 -19.71 -8.04 -20.50
C ASP A 25 -19.49 -7.37 -19.13
N MET A 26 -18.77 -8.07 -18.25
CA MET A 26 -18.33 -7.53 -16.96
C MET A 26 -17.13 -6.56 -17.10
N VAL A 27 -16.78 -6.20 -18.34
CA VAL A 27 -15.68 -5.25 -18.58
C VAL A 27 -16.20 -3.84 -18.31
N ARG A 28 -15.68 -3.27 -17.23
CA ARG A 28 -15.97 -1.88 -16.86
C ARG A 28 -14.72 -1.04 -17.09
N GLU A 29 -14.78 -0.15 -18.05
CA GLU A 29 -13.70 0.80 -18.29
C GLU A 29 -13.73 1.92 -17.26
N PHE A 30 -12.56 2.24 -16.70
CA PHE A 30 -12.43 3.34 -15.77
C PHE A 30 -11.11 4.08 -15.94
N ARG A 31 -11.08 5.29 -15.45
CA ARG A 31 -9.87 6.11 -15.29
C ARG A 31 -9.62 6.32 -13.81
N LEU A 32 -8.42 5.98 -13.35
CA LEU A 32 -7.99 6.26 -12.01
C LEU A 32 -7.17 7.56 -12.01
N GLN A 33 -7.69 8.57 -11.35
CA GLN A 33 -6.93 9.77 -11.04
C GLN A 33 -6.15 9.55 -9.75
N THR A 34 -4.83 9.44 -9.86
CA THR A 34 -3.92 9.33 -8.72
C THR A 34 -3.63 10.69 -8.09
N PRO A 35 -3.26 10.74 -6.81
CA PRO A 35 -2.86 11.98 -6.16
C PRO A 35 -1.56 12.55 -6.76
N TRP A 36 -1.36 13.84 -6.58
CA TRP A 36 -0.07 14.46 -6.82
C TRP A 36 0.96 13.95 -5.83
N THR A 37 2.17 13.70 -6.32
CA THR A 37 3.32 13.32 -5.51
C THR A 37 4.26 14.52 -5.41
N TYR A 38 4.55 14.93 -4.19
CA TYR A 38 5.56 15.94 -3.88
C TYR A 38 6.75 15.24 -3.26
N ASN A 39 7.91 15.36 -3.90
CA ASN A 39 9.13 14.71 -3.47
C ASN A 39 10.27 15.74 -3.39
N VAL A 40 11.01 15.68 -2.28
CA VAL A 40 12.24 16.47 -2.07
C VAL A 40 13.32 15.53 -1.57
N SER A 41 14.48 15.55 -2.22
CA SER A 41 15.60 14.73 -1.82
C SER A 41 16.88 15.55 -1.68
N LEU A 42 17.75 15.13 -0.74
CA LEU A 42 19.05 15.70 -0.47
C LEU A 42 20.07 14.59 -0.36
N GLY A 43 21.17 14.74 -1.07
CA GLY A 43 22.34 13.86 -0.98
C GLY A 43 23.56 14.67 -0.54
N TYR A 44 24.37 14.08 0.33
CA TYR A 44 25.62 14.68 0.78
C TYR A 44 26.72 13.65 0.88
N THR A 45 27.89 13.99 0.37
CA THR A 45 29.07 13.11 0.36
C THR A 45 30.20 13.74 1.17
N ILE A 46 30.76 12.99 2.11
CA ILE A 46 31.88 13.40 2.95
C ILE A 46 33.12 12.63 2.51
N GLY A 47 34.05 13.38 1.90
CA GLY A 47 35.22 12.78 1.30
C GLY A 47 34.85 11.74 0.24
N THR A 48 35.62 10.63 0.20
CA THR A 48 35.37 9.51 -0.72
C THR A 48 34.71 8.31 -0.07
N SER A 49 34.47 8.37 1.24
CA SER A 49 34.13 7.21 2.05
C SER A 49 32.70 7.21 2.57
N LEU A 50 32.08 8.36 2.77
CA LEU A 50 30.74 8.44 3.36
C LEU A 50 29.77 9.17 2.42
N ALA A 51 28.65 8.55 2.11
CA ALA A 51 27.54 9.16 1.42
C ALA A 51 26.27 9.07 2.28
N LEU A 52 25.53 10.16 2.36
CA LEU A 52 24.26 10.29 3.08
C LEU A 52 23.18 10.71 2.11
N GLY A 53 21.99 10.16 2.26
CA GLY A 53 20.82 10.51 1.50
C GLY A 53 19.60 10.66 2.40
N ALA A 54 18.78 11.67 2.14
CA ALA A 54 17.49 11.86 2.76
C ALA A 54 16.47 12.23 1.68
N GLU A 55 15.30 11.65 1.77
CA GLU A 55 14.18 11.92 0.86
C GLU A 55 12.89 12.00 1.65
N TYR A 56 12.10 12.99 1.34
CA TYR A 56 10.75 13.15 1.86
C TYR A 56 9.75 13.20 0.71
N GLU A 57 8.69 12.40 0.81
CA GLU A 57 7.61 12.32 -0.16
C GLU A 57 6.27 12.51 0.54
N TYR A 58 5.39 13.27 -0.09
CA TYR A 58 4.02 13.48 0.35
C TYR A 58 3.04 13.18 -0.79
N GLN A 59 1.99 12.39 -0.48
CA GLN A 59 0.90 12.07 -1.39
C GLN A 59 -0.43 12.15 -0.65
N ASP A 60 -1.40 12.91 -1.18
CA ASP A 60 -2.73 12.99 -0.57
C ASP A 60 -3.72 12.03 -1.25
N TYR A 61 -3.84 10.83 -0.69
CA TYR A 61 -4.72 9.79 -1.22
C TYR A 61 -6.20 10.11 -1.12
N SER A 62 -6.62 11.07 -0.28
CA SER A 62 -8.01 11.54 -0.22
C SER A 62 -8.46 12.20 -1.53
N THR A 63 -7.51 12.60 -2.38
CA THR A 63 -7.77 13.22 -3.70
C THR A 63 -7.94 12.21 -4.83
N MET A 64 -7.67 10.93 -4.59
CA MET A 64 -7.89 9.86 -5.57
C MET A 64 -9.34 9.81 -6.05
N LYS A 65 -9.54 9.57 -7.36
CA LYS A 65 -10.88 9.47 -7.94
C LYS A 65 -10.96 8.42 -9.03
N PHE A 66 -12.03 7.63 -8.97
CA PHE A 66 -12.48 6.83 -10.09
C PHE A 66 -13.40 7.68 -10.99
N ARG A 67 -13.19 7.59 -12.29
CA ARG A 67 -13.98 8.25 -13.32
C ARG A 67 -14.29 7.27 -14.43
N GLY A 68 -15.46 7.41 -15.05
CA GLY A 68 -15.79 6.70 -16.28
C GLY A 68 -14.97 7.18 -17.49
N PRO A 69 -15.07 6.50 -18.63
CA PRO A 69 -14.35 6.83 -19.86
C PRO A 69 -14.57 8.29 -20.32
N THR A 70 -15.77 8.82 -20.09
CA THR A 70 -16.16 10.21 -20.43
C THR A 70 -15.69 11.25 -19.41
N GLY A 71 -15.04 10.83 -18.32
CA GLY A 71 -14.57 11.70 -17.25
C GLY A 71 -15.58 11.95 -16.11
N SER A 72 -16.82 11.48 -16.24
CA SER A 72 -17.83 11.55 -15.18
C SER A 72 -17.44 10.62 -14.01
N SER A 73 -17.77 11.02 -12.79
CA SER A 73 -17.59 10.21 -11.59
C SER A 73 -18.90 9.62 -11.04
N SER A 74 -20.03 9.88 -11.69
CA SER A 74 -21.36 9.46 -11.24
C SER A 74 -21.53 7.94 -11.18
N GLU A 75 -20.83 7.21 -12.06
CA GLU A 75 -20.85 5.75 -12.11
C GLU A 75 -20.02 5.08 -11.01
N PHE A 76 -19.18 5.86 -10.31
CA PHE A 76 -18.24 5.41 -9.29
C PHE A 76 -18.50 6.06 -7.93
N THR A 77 -19.76 6.29 -7.61
CA THR A 77 -20.15 6.96 -6.35
C THR A 77 -19.74 6.16 -5.14
N PHE A 78 -19.89 4.83 -5.19
CA PHE A 78 -19.52 3.94 -4.10
C PHE A 78 -18.01 3.91 -3.88
N GLU A 79 -17.23 3.69 -4.94
CA GLU A 79 -15.76 3.66 -4.88
C GLU A 79 -15.19 5.01 -4.41
N ASN A 80 -15.79 6.11 -4.85
CA ASN A 80 -15.38 7.44 -4.42
C ASN A 80 -15.86 7.80 -3.00
N SER A 81 -16.83 7.09 -2.42
CA SER A 81 -17.31 7.33 -1.05
C SER A 81 -16.30 6.91 0.01
N THR A 82 -15.35 6.05 -0.31
CA THR A 82 -14.28 5.62 0.61
C THR A 82 -13.15 6.66 0.75
N ARG A 83 -13.11 7.68 -0.09
CA ARG A 83 -12.06 8.71 -0.08
C ARG A 83 -11.89 9.45 1.25
N PRO A 84 -12.96 9.81 1.98
CA PRO A 84 -12.82 10.45 3.30
C PRO A 84 -12.11 9.58 4.34
N MET A 85 -12.05 8.27 4.12
CA MET A 85 -11.32 7.33 5.00
C MET A 85 -9.82 7.36 4.75
N MET A 86 -9.37 7.91 3.62
CA MET A 86 -7.97 8.05 3.25
C MET A 86 -7.43 9.41 3.68
N LYS A 87 -6.13 9.47 3.91
CA LYS A 87 -5.42 10.69 4.30
C LYS A 87 -4.15 10.90 3.50
N GLY A 88 -3.49 12.01 3.75
CA GLY A 88 -2.16 12.28 3.24
C GLY A 88 -1.13 11.30 3.81
N VAL A 89 -0.32 10.74 2.95
CA VAL A 89 0.76 9.81 3.29
C VAL A 89 2.09 10.54 3.22
N ASN A 90 2.85 10.43 4.30
CA ASN A 90 4.20 10.93 4.41
C ASN A 90 5.17 9.75 4.34
N THR A 91 6.15 9.84 3.47
CA THR A 91 7.22 8.86 3.38
C THR A 91 8.56 9.55 3.61
N LEU A 92 9.32 9.03 4.56
CA LEU A 92 10.68 9.47 4.85
C LEU A 92 11.65 8.33 4.53
N ARG A 93 12.63 8.60 3.69
CA ARG A 93 13.68 7.64 3.33
C ARG A 93 15.03 8.23 3.72
N LEU A 94 15.80 7.46 4.50
CA LEU A 94 17.16 7.82 4.90
C LEU A 94 18.10 6.72 4.43
N GLY A 95 19.24 7.11 3.89
CA GLY A 95 20.25 6.20 3.39
C GLY A 95 21.65 6.62 3.81
N LEU A 96 22.48 5.64 4.11
CA LEU A 96 23.87 5.81 4.43
C LEU A 96 24.70 4.75 3.71
N GLU A 97 25.79 5.16 3.07
CA GLU A 97 26.83 4.28 2.56
C GLU A 97 28.17 4.69 3.16
N TYR A 98 28.85 3.74 3.76
CA TYR A 98 30.20 3.94 4.30
C TYR A 98 31.18 2.95 3.66
N LYS A 99 32.16 3.47 2.92
CA LYS A 99 33.24 2.68 2.36
C LYS A 99 34.33 2.50 3.40
N VAL A 100 34.39 1.31 3.99
CA VAL A 100 35.43 0.94 4.96
C VAL A 100 36.80 0.93 4.29
N ILE A 101 36.86 0.37 3.09
CA ILE A 101 37.98 0.41 2.15
C ILE A 101 37.42 0.64 0.74
N PRO A 102 38.20 1.02 -0.25
CA PRO A 102 37.73 1.30 -1.62
C PRO A 102 36.88 0.16 -2.23
N GLN A 103 37.19 -1.08 -1.85
CA GLN A 103 36.50 -2.28 -2.36
C GLN A 103 35.29 -2.70 -1.54
N PHE A 104 35.14 -2.21 -0.28
CA PHE A 104 34.13 -2.72 0.64
C PHE A 104 33.28 -1.57 1.19
N ALA A 105 31.96 -1.66 0.98
CA ALA A 105 31.00 -0.70 1.46
C ALA A 105 29.96 -1.34 2.37
N LEU A 106 29.65 -0.65 3.47
CA LEU A 106 28.51 -0.91 4.32
C LEU A 106 27.39 0.06 3.98
N ARG A 107 26.17 -0.43 3.94
CA ARG A 107 24.98 0.39 3.66
C ARG A 107 23.94 0.19 4.75
N ALA A 108 23.29 1.27 5.13
CA ALA A 108 22.12 1.24 6.00
C ALA A 108 21.03 2.14 5.43
N GLY A 109 19.79 1.71 5.57
CA GLY A 109 18.64 2.49 5.12
C GLY A 109 17.49 2.38 6.11
N TYR A 110 16.72 3.43 6.16
CA TYR A 110 15.49 3.51 6.91
C TYR A 110 14.40 4.12 6.02
N ASN A 111 13.25 3.46 5.96
CA ASN A 111 12.08 3.97 5.28
C ASN A 111 10.89 3.94 6.23
N TYR A 112 10.27 5.08 6.41
CA TYR A 112 9.03 5.24 7.16
C TYR A 112 7.92 5.69 6.23
N THR A 113 6.79 5.02 6.26
CA THR A 113 5.58 5.41 5.52
C THR A 113 4.41 5.48 6.51
N SER A 114 3.77 6.63 6.59
CA SER A 114 2.58 6.80 7.43
C SER A 114 1.40 6.01 6.87
N ALA A 115 0.41 5.72 7.72
CA ALA A 115 -0.79 5.00 7.29
C ALA A 115 -1.58 5.77 6.22
N ILE A 116 -2.18 5.03 5.28
CA ILE A 116 -3.03 5.59 4.21
C ILE A 116 -4.42 5.92 4.74
N PHE A 117 -4.96 5.10 5.65
CA PHE A 117 -6.28 5.26 6.21
C PHE A 117 -6.25 5.92 7.60
N HIS A 118 -7.35 6.58 7.97
CA HIS A 118 -7.59 7.01 9.32
C HIS A 118 -7.74 5.80 10.25
N GLY A 119 -7.41 5.94 11.54
CA GLY A 119 -7.48 4.83 12.50
C GLY A 119 -8.90 4.30 12.75
N ASP A 120 -9.90 5.11 12.47
CA ASP A 120 -11.34 4.79 12.53
C ASP A 120 -11.94 4.40 11.18
N ALA A 121 -11.11 4.34 10.12
CA ALA A 121 -11.58 3.90 8.81
C ALA A 121 -12.20 2.50 8.92
N PHE A 122 -13.34 2.32 8.24
CA PHE A 122 -14.08 1.05 8.17
C PHE A 122 -14.74 0.58 9.48
N LYS A 123 -14.69 1.34 10.57
CA LYS A 123 -15.37 0.97 11.83
C LYS A 123 -16.89 0.97 11.71
N ASP A 124 -17.45 1.88 10.91
CA ASP A 124 -18.90 2.07 10.74
C ASP A 124 -19.41 1.54 9.40
N LEU A 125 -18.80 0.46 8.89
CA LEU A 125 -19.30 -0.16 7.67
C LEU A 125 -20.70 -0.75 7.89
N PRO A 126 -21.61 -0.62 6.91
CA PRO A 126 -22.94 -1.22 7.00
C PRO A 126 -22.86 -2.72 7.31
N TYR A 127 -23.80 -3.24 8.07
CA TYR A 127 -23.87 -4.65 8.50
C TYR A 127 -23.70 -5.69 7.39
N TYR A 128 -23.98 -5.31 6.16
CA TYR A 128 -23.84 -6.18 4.97
C TYR A 128 -22.45 -6.11 4.30
N SER A 129 -21.57 -5.24 4.76
CA SER A 129 -20.21 -5.18 4.26
C SER A 129 -19.42 -6.33 4.84
N ILE A 130 -18.67 -7.04 4.03
CA ILE A 130 -17.70 -8.01 4.50
C ILE A 130 -16.70 -7.22 5.36
N GLN A 131 -16.79 -7.40 6.66
CA GLN A 131 -15.78 -6.93 7.59
C GLN A 131 -14.56 -7.82 7.35
N THR A 132 -13.70 -7.36 6.51
CA THR A 132 -12.36 -7.91 6.42
C THR A 132 -11.58 -7.33 7.59
N ASP A 133 -10.85 -8.19 8.29
CA ASP A 133 -9.97 -7.77 9.36
C ASP A 133 -9.15 -6.55 8.94
N THR A 134 -9.06 -5.58 9.85
CA THR A 134 -8.43 -4.28 9.62
C THR A 134 -6.94 -4.36 9.28
N ASP A 135 -6.33 -5.53 9.34
CA ASP A 135 -4.91 -5.74 9.07
C ASP A 135 -4.50 -5.34 7.65
N TRP A 136 -5.36 -5.51 6.67
CA TRP A 136 -5.04 -5.10 5.31
C TRP A 136 -5.48 -3.65 5.00
N ALA A 137 -6.27 -3.01 5.86
CA ALA A 137 -6.73 -1.64 5.67
C ALA A 137 -5.61 -0.59 5.81
N ASN A 138 -4.38 -1.00 6.10
CA ASN A 138 -3.20 -0.13 6.18
C ASN A 138 -3.42 1.09 7.10
N THR A 139 -4.09 0.87 8.23
CA THR A 139 -4.38 1.90 9.23
C THR A 139 -3.17 2.26 10.08
N LYS A 140 -2.06 1.56 9.91
CA LYS A 140 -0.82 1.70 10.67
C LYS A 140 0.34 2.16 9.80
N ALA A 141 1.29 2.80 10.44
CA ALA A 141 2.54 3.19 9.80
C ALA A 141 3.46 1.99 9.60
N LEU A 142 4.27 2.07 8.56
CA LEU A 142 5.23 1.05 8.17
C LEU A 142 6.65 1.58 8.37
N SER A 143 7.48 0.82 9.06
CA SER A 143 8.91 1.09 9.19
C SER A 143 9.70 -0.06 8.58
N ASN A 144 10.64 0.29 7.72
CA ASN A 144 11.49 -0.66 7.03
C ASN A 144 12.96 -0.29 7.26
N TYR A 145 13.73 -1.26 7.74
CA TYR A 145 15.16 -1.13 7.99
C TYR A 145 15.92 -2.02 7.02
N THR A 146 16.92 -1.46 6.37
CA THR A 146 17.76 -2.19 5.44
C THR A 146 19.22 -2.11 5.86
N LEU A 147 19.92 -3.23 5.77
CA LEU A 147 21.35 -3.32 5.95
C LEU A 147 21.96 -4.00 4.72
N GLY A 148 23.07 -3.50 4.26
CA GLY A 148 23.72 -4.03 3.07
C GLY A 148 25.25 -4.03 3.19
N ILE A 149 25.85 -4.98 2.49
CA ILE A 149 27.29 -5.13 2.36
C ILE A 149 27.60 -5.27 0.88
N GLY A 150 28.48 -4.42 0.38
CA GLY A 150 28.93 -4.45 -1.01
C GLY A 150 30.41 -4.67 -1.12
N TYR A 151 30.81 -5.55 -2.02
CA TYR A 151 32.20 -5.75 -2.41
C TYR A 151 32.37 -5.44 -3.91
N ARG A 152 33.36 -4.63 -4.24
CA ARG A 152 33.72 -4.29 -5.63
C ARG A 152 35.20 -4.57 -5.86
N GLY A 153 35.50 -5.73 -6.44
CA GLY A 153 36.82 -6.08 -6.91
C GLY A 153 37.09 -5.58 -8.32
N SER A 154 38.26 -5.92 -8.86
CA SER A 154 38.65 -5.58 -10.24
C SER A 154 37.97 -6.41 -11.32
N VAL A 155 37.50 -7.62 -10.97
CA VAL A 155 36.93 -8.62 -11.90
C VAL A 155 35.45 -8.88 -11.61
N PHE A 156 35.03 -8.84 -10.35
CA PHE A 156 33.64 -9.09 -9.96
C PHE A 156 33.18 -8.14 -8.87
N TYR A 157 31.87 -8.01 -8.74
CA TYR A 157 31.21 -7.33 -7.63
C TYR A 157 30.18 -8.27 -7.01
N ALA A 158 29.91 -8.07 -5.72
CA ALA A 158 28.88 -8.80 -4.98
C ALA A 158 28.21 -7.86 -3.98
N ASP A 159 26.89 -7.89 -3.94
CA ASP A 159 26.09 -7.13 -2.98
C ASP A 159 25.17 -8.09 -2.22
N LEU A 160 25.12 -7.96 -0.90
CA LEU A 160 24.18 -8.64 -0.02
C LEU A 160 23.37 -7.59 0.72
N ALA A 161 22.05 -7.73 0.69
CA ALA A 161 21.15 -6.84 1.42
C ALA A 161 20.16 -7.65 2.28
N TYR A 162 19.94 -7.18 3.50
CA TYR A 162 18.94 -7.67 4.43
C TYR A 162 17.90 -6.58 4.65
N ASN A 163 16.62 -6.96 4.62
CA ASN A 163 15.49 -6.06 4.80
C ASN A 163 14.62 -6.56 5.95
N CYS A 164 14.35 -5.70 6.92
CA CYS A 164 13.45 -5.96 8.05
C CYS A 164 12.27 -4.99 8.00
N LEU A 165 11.08 -5.54 7.85
CA LEU A 165 9.83 -4.80 7.79
C LEU A 165 9.13 -4.90 9.14
N LEU A 166 8.84 -3.75 9.76
CA LEU A 166 8.10 -3.67 11.00
C LEU A 166 6.76 -3.00 10.77
N TYR A 167 5.69 -3.74 11.03
CA TYR A 167 4.36 -3.19 11.16
C TYR A 167 4.12 -2.80 12.62
N THR A 168 3.67 -1.58 12.87
CA THR A 168 3.15 -1.22 14.18
C THR A 168 1.73 -1.78 14.30
N SER A 169 1.61 -3.03 14.73
CA SER A 169 0.31 -3.62 15.10
C SER A 169 -0.12 -3.06 16.45
N PRO A 170 -1.43 -2.74 16.68
CA PRO A 170 -1.90 -2.46 18.02
C PRO A 170 -1.71 -3.71 18.87
N SER A 171 -1.18 -3.53 20.08
CA SER A 171 -1.20 -4.61 21.06
C SER A 171 -2.66 -4.99 21.35
N PRO A 172 -2.97 -6.29 21.55
CA PRO A 172 -4.33 -6.68 21.99
C PRO A 172 -4.82 -5.99 23.26
N ARG A 173 -3.91 -5.37 24.03
CA ARG A 173 -4.25 -4.57 25.22
C ARG A 173 -4.84 -3.20 24.91
N ASP A 174 -4.59 -2.65 23.72
CA ASP A 174 -5.09 -1.32 23.34
C ASP A 174 -6.55 -1.37 22.89
N VAL A 175 -7.15 -2.56 22.79
CA VAL A 175 -8.54 -2.78 22.35
C VAL A 175 -9.48 -2.88 23.54
N GLU A 176 -8.99 -3.10 24.76
CA GLU A 176 -9.82 -3.28 25.96
C GLU A 176 -10.11 -1.98 26.73
N GLU A 177 -9.51 -0.84 26.37
CA GLU A 177 -9.66 0.43 27.11
C GLU A 177 -10.41 1.54 26.32
N SER A 178 -11.28 1.16 25.36
CA SER A 178 -12.10 2.15 24.64
C SER A 178 -13.58 1.80 24.61
#